data_19517ca67a1613f89804e60a9414c0de
#
_entry.id   19517ca67a1613f89804e60a9414c0de
#
_cell.length_a   1.000
_cell.length_b   1.000
_cell.length_c   1.000
_cell.angle_alpha   90.00
_cell.angle_beta   90.00
_cell.angle_gamma   90.00
#
_symmetry.space_group_name_H-M   'P 1'
#
loop_
_entity.id
_entity.type
_entity.pdbx_description
1 polymer ?
#
loop_
_entity_poly.entity_id
_entity_poly.type
_entity_poly.pdbx_seq_one_letter_code
_entity_poly.pdbx_strand_id
1 'polypeptide(L)'
;MYKTYLLKLKPLSSYMTLWQSDTIYGHLLWAIFFIYGEEELKKVIDEFKNSNPPFIVSDGFIGDKLPLIEKEIISNDLVEYLVKKYKKSYHEVAIELKKIKNIKEVSLKEFNQLRKEDYSNIEWLEEKLFSKEEDKQEKNNVVSIENIHNRINRITNTTKDNGLFSTVEYFTNENIHIYVKLKDSYNEKRFFSLIKYMEETGFGKKKSIGKGSFKIESFEKFDGFKDIKGNGFITLSNYIPKEFDYDTTIKSLPLVKNGKVGIGSNPFKKTFSCFKAGSIFKGGENRTKGKILTEIHENKDIIQIGIPFILEVEI
;
A
#
# COMPACT_ATOMS: atom_id res chain seq x y z
N MET A 1 -3.16 15.75 17.74
CA MET A 1 -4.04 14.63 17.34
C MET A 1 -4.08 14.55 15.82
N TYR A 2 -4.52 13.40 15.23
CA TYR A 2 -4.66 13.26 13.78
C TYR A 2 -6.13 13.06 13.43
N LYS A 3 -6.54 13.62 12.30
CA LYS A 3 -7.85 13.33 11.67
C LYS A 3 -7.61 12.46 10.42
N THR A 4 -8.47 11.50 10.22
CA THR A 4 -8.39 10.64 9.04
C THR A 4 -9.25 11.18 7.91
N TYR A 5 -8.71 11.13 6.70
CA TYR A 5 -9.37 11.52 5.45
C TYR A 5 -9.30 10.38 4.45
N LEU A 6 -10.25 10.34 3.54
CA LEU A 6 -10.25 9.47 2.37
C LEU A 6 -10.08 10.32 1.11
N LEU A 7 -9.01 10.06 0.40
CA LEU A 7 -8.75 10.59 -0.93
C LEU A 7 -9.16 9.55 -1.97
N LYS A 8 -10.11 9.89 -2.84
CA LYS A 8 -10.53 9.06 -3.97
C LYS A 8 -9.98 9.63 -5.26
N LEU A 9 -9.25 8.81 -6.01
CA LEU A 9 -8.64 9.16 -7.27
C LEU A 9 -9.21 8.27 -8.36
N LYS A 10 -9.65 8.87 -9.47
CA LYS A 10 -10.08 8.15 -10.67
C LYS A 10 -8.92 8.08 -11.66
N PRO A 11 -8.36 6.90 -11.95
CA PRO A 11 -7.37 6.74 -13.01
C PRO A 11 -7.96 7.14 -14.37
N LEU A 12 -7.24 7.94 -15.13
CA LEU A 12 -7.61 8.37 -16.48
C LEU A 12 -6.76 7.67 -17.55
N SER A 13 -5.66 7.06 -17.15
CA SER A 13 -4.77 6.30 -18.03
C SER A 13 -4.21 5.07 -17.31
N SER A 14 -3.54 4.18 -18.05
CA SER A 14 -2.72 3.14 -17.43
C SER A 14 -1.64 3.76 -16.54
N TYR A 15 -1.24 3.02 -15.50
CA TYR A 15 -0.13 3.41 -14.64
C TYR A 15 0.92 2.29 -14.59
N MET A 16 2.19 2.67 -14.45
CA MET A 16 3.33 1.75 -14.43
C MET A 16 4.01 1.65 -13.07
N THR A 17 3.47 2.34 -12.09
CA THR A 17 3.95 2.35 -10.71
C THR A 17 2.75 2.09 -9.81
N LEU A 18 2.82 1.06 -8.97
CA LEU A 18 1.77 0.79 -8.00
C LEU A 18 1.64 1.97 -7.03
N TRP A 19 0.43 2.23 -6.57
CA TRP A 19 0.10 3.33 -5.66
C TRP A 19 0.57 3.03 -4.23
N GLN A 20 1.88 2.89 -4.06
CA GLN A 20 2.49 2.62 -2.76
C GLN A 20 2.87 3.92 -2.05
N SER A 21 2.70 3.93 -0.75
CA SER A 21 2.88 5.10 0.12
C SER A 21 4.24 5.77 -0.01
N ASP A 22 5.30 5.00 -0.19
CA ASP A 22 6.65 5.54 -0.38
C ASP A 22 6.79 6.37 -1.67
N THR A 23 6.11 5.96 -2.73
CA THR A 23 6.05 6.71 -3.98
C THR A 23 5.14 7.94 -3.83
N ILE A 24 4.00 7.78 -3.13
CA ILE A 24 3.08 8.88 -2.83
C ILE A 24 3.80 9.95 -2.01
N TYR A 25 4.52 9.58 -0.95
CA TYR A 25 5.36 10.51 -0.19
C TYR A 25 6.37 11.24 -1.08
N GLY A 26 7.03 10.53 -2.00
CA GLY A 26 7.95 11.14 -2.95
C GLY A 26 7.30 12.24 -3.79
N HIS A 27 6.09 11.99 -4.30
CA HIS A 27 5.33 12.99 -5.06
C HIS A 27 4.89 14.18 -4.17
N LEU A 28 4.42 13.93 -2.95
CA LEU A 28 4.02 14.98 -2.02
C LEU A 28 5.20 15.86 -1.59
N LEU A 29 6.38 15.28 -1.31
CA LEU A 29 7.57 16.06 -0.98
C LEU A 29 8.04 16.92 -2.16
N TRP A 30 8.00 16.39 -3.39
CA TRP A 30 8.27 17.20 -4.57
C TRP A 30 7.23 18.31 -4.77
N ALA A 31 5.95 18.05 -4.51
CA ALA A 31 4.92 19.07 -4.55
C ALA A 31 5.19 20.19 -3.53
N ILE A 32 5.63 19.86 -2.30
CA ILE A 32 6.04 20.85 -1.31
C ILE A 32 7.18 21.71 -1.83
N PHE A 33 8.21 21.08 -2.41
CA PHE A 33 9.35 21.80 -2.97
C PHE A 33 8.94 22.79 -4.06
N PHE A 34 8.13 22.36 -5.00
CA PHE A 34 7.74 23.20 -6.14
C PHE A 34 6.73 24.30 -5.80
N ILE A 35 5.85 24.05 -4.83
CA ILE A 35 4.81 25.04 -4.44
C ILE A 35 5.31 25.99 -3.37
N TYR A 36 6.07 25.49 -2.37
CA TYR A 36 6.41 26.25 -1.17
C TYR A 36 7.91 26.49 -0.97
N GLY A 37 8.75 25.88 -1.83
CA GLY A 37 10.19 26.05 -1.81
C GLY A 37 10.95 25.11 -0.87
N GLU A 38 12.28 25.22 -0.94
CA GLU A 38 13.22 24.32 -0.27
C GLU A 38 13.17 24.42 1.26
N GLU A 39 13.03 25.64 1.80
CA GLU A 39 12.97 25.85 3.26
C GLU A 39 11.78 25.13 3.89
N GLU A 40 10.65 25.16 3.22
CA GLU A 40 9.46 24.50 3.72
C GLU A 40 9.57 22.98 3.58
N LEU A 41 10.18 22.48 2.53
CA LEU A 41 10.50 21.06 2.40
C LEU A 41 11.37 20.58 3.55
N LYS A 42 12.43 21.34 3.90
CA LYS A 42 13.33 21.03 5.03
C LYS A 42 12.57 20.95 6.35
N LYS A 43 11.68 21.92 6.63
CA LYS A 43 10.83 21.89 7.84
C LYS A 43 9.98 20.64 7.92
N VAL A 44 9.32 20.28 6.82
CA VAL A 44 8.48 19.08 6.76
C VAL A 44 9.32 17.81 6.94
N ILE A 45 10.50 17.74 6.32
CA ILE A 45 11.42 16.60 6.48
C ILE A 45 11.86 16.47 7.94
N ASP A 46 12.14 17.57 8.61
CA ASP A 46 12.56 17.58 10.03
C ASP A 46 11.41 17.15 10.96
N GLU A 47 10.16 17.53 10.67
CA GLU A 47 9.00 16.99 11.39
C GLU A 47 8.92 15.47 11.26
N PHE A 48 9.12 14.93 10.06
CA PHE A 48 9.19 13.48 9.85
C PHE A 48 10.31 12.82 10.64
N LYS A 49 11.53 13.39 10.62
CA LYS A 49 12.71 12.87 11.36
C LYS A 49 12.47 12.88 12.86
N ASN A 50 11.79 13.88 13.39
CA ASN A 50 11.45 14.02 14.80
C ASN A 50 10.25 13.14 15.24
N SER A 51 9.83 12.19 14.40
CA SER A 51 8.68 11.29 14.67
C SER A 51 7.36 12.03 14.95
N ASN A 52 7.21 13.19 14.34
CA ASN A 52 6.03 14.06 14.48
C ASN A 52 5.50 14.46 13.08
N PRO A 53 5.21 13.49 12.19
CA PRO A 53 4.88 13.76 10.80
C PRO A 53 3.64 14.65 10.67
N PRO A 54 3.63 15.62 9.74
CA PRO A 54 2.48 16.48 9.53
C PRO A 54 1.32 15.73 8.87
N PHE A 55 1.63 14.68 8.14
CA PHE A 55 0.66 13.76 7.53
C PHE A 55 1.23 12.36 7.40
N ILE A 56 0.34 11.36 7.39
CA ILE A 56 0.69 9.95 7.14
C ILE A 56 -0.27 9.44 6.06
N VAL A 57 0.26 8.75 5.04
CA VAL A 57 -0.53 8.23 3.94
C VAL A 57 -0.47 6.71 3.87
N SER A 58 -1.60 6.10 3.50
CA SER A 58 -1.65 4.68 3.16
C SER A 58 -1.13 4.41 1.76
N ASP A 59 -1.00 3.13 1.38
CA ASP A 59 -0.98 2.73 -0.02
C ASP A 59 -2.34 3.06 -0.66
N GLY A 60 -2.39 3.07 -1.99
CA GLY A 60 -3.63 3.21 -2.73
C GLY A 60 -4.28 1.85 -2.94
N PHE A 61 -5.50 1.71 -2.47
CA PHE A 61 -6.33 0.51 -2.59
C PHE A 61 -7.36 0.67 -3.70
N ILE A 62 -7.74 -0.42 -4.35
CA ILE A 62 -8.70 -0.40 -5.43
C ILE A 62 -10.13 -0.49 -4.85
N GLY A 63 -10.93 0.55 -5.09
CA GLY A 63 -12.25 0.67 -4.49
C GLY A 63 -12.18 0.73 -2.96
N ASP A 64 -13.11 0.07 -2.29
CA ASP A 64 -13.20 -0.02 -0.83
C ASP A 64 -12.49 -1.25 -0.24
N LYS A 65 -11.65 -1.93 -1.05
CA LYS A 65 -10.95 -3.14 -0.64
C LYS A 65 -9.70 -2.81 0.18
N LEU A 66 -9.49 -3.61 1.22
CA LEU A 66 -8.38 -3.50 2.16
C LEU A 66 -7.67 -4.85 2.31
N PRO A 67 -6.40 -4.89 2.73
CA PRO A 67 -5.69 -6.15 2.90
C PRO A 67 -6.40 -7.09 3.87
N LEU A 68 -6.49 -8.37 3.54
CA LEU A 68 -7.00 -9.39 4.43
C LEU A 68 -6.12 -9.47 5.69
N ILE A 69 -6.76 -9.41 6.85
CA ILE A 69 -6.13 -9.58 8.16
C ILE A 69 -6.03 -11.08 8.43
N GLU A 70 -4.83 -11.65 8.42
CA GLU A 70 -4.57 -13.04 8.75
C GLU A 70 -3.83 -13.11 10.09
N LYS A 71 -4.57 -13.37 11.18
CA LYS A 71 -4.04 -13.52 12.54
C LYS A 71 -3.63 -14.96 12.84
N GLU A 72 -4.22 -15.92 12.14
CA GLU A 72 -4.07 -17.35 12.39
C GLU A 72 -3.57 -18.08 11.14
N ILE A 73 -2.88 -19.19 11.37
CA ILE A 73 -2.39 -20.07 10.30
C ILE A 73 -3.38 -21.21 10.12
N ILE A 74 -3.72 -21.53 8.87
CA ILE A 74 -4.52 -22.71 8.54
C ILE A 74 -3.69 -23.95 8.87
N SER A 75 -4.03 -24.63 9.97
CA SER A 75 -3.39 -25.87 10.42
C SER A 75 -4.06 -27.10 9.81
N ASN A 76 -3.40 -28.25 9.89
CA ASN A 76 -4.00 -29.53 9.50
C ASN A 76 -5.22 -29.89 10.40
N ASP A 77 -5.15 -29.53 11.68
CA ASP A 77 -6.26 -29.75 12.62
C ASP A 77 -7.52 -28.99 12.20
N LEU A 78 -7.37 -27.78 11.67
CA LEU A 78 -8.47 -27.01 11.11
C LEU A 78 -9.08 -27.73 9.90
N VAL A 79 -8.27 -28.28 9.02
CA VAL A 79 -8.74 -29.04 7.84
C VAL A 79 -9.55 -30.26 8.30
N GLU A 80 -9.04 -31.02 9.30
CA GLU A 80 -9.77 -32.16 9.86
C GLU A 80 -11.09 -31.74 10.51
N TYR A 81 -11.09 -30.66 11.26
CA TYR A 81 -12.29 -30.08 11.85
C TYR A 81 -13.35 -29.75 10.76
N LEU A 82 -12.94 -29.06 9.68
CA LEU A 82 -13.83 -28.69 8.58
C LEU A 82 -14.39 -29.94 7.85
N VAL A 83 -13.56 -30.95 7.61
CA VAL A 83 -13.97 -32.24 7.02
C VAL A 83 -15.06 -32.89 7.87
N LYS A 84 -14.88 -32.99 9.19
CA LYS A 84 -15.85 -33.59 10.12
C LYS A 84 -17.13 -32.76 10.24
N LYS A 85 -17.00 -31.44 10.36
CA LYS A 85 -18.13 -30.52 10.56
C LYS A 85 -19.06 -30.51 9.35
N TYR A 86 -18.48 -30.47 8.15
CA TYR A 86 -19.26 -30.30 6.92
C TYR A 86 -19.48 -31.60 6.13
N LYS A 87 -18.99 -32.73 6.67
CA LYS A 87 -19.15 -34.09 6.07
C LYS A 87 -18.69 -34.11 4.59
N LYS A 88 -17.63 -33.38 4.27
CA LYS A 88 -16.99 -33.33 2.94
C LYS A 88 -15.68 -34.12 2.94
N SER A 89 -15.24 -34.54 1.76
CA SER A 89 -13.93 -35.18 1.61
C SER A 89 -12.79 -34.18 1.83
N TYR A 90 -11.61 -34.68 2.20
CA TYR A 90 -10.40 -33.84 2.29
C TYR A 90 -10.11 -33.09 1.01
N HIS A 91 -10.37 -33.74 -0.13
CA HIS A 91 -10.14 -33.15 -1.46
C HIS A 91 -11.04 -31.94 -1.72
N GLU A 92 -12.33 -32.06 -1.41
CA GLU A 92 -13.30 -30.95 -1.56
C GLU A 92 -12.95 -29.76 -0.64
N VAL A 93 -12.64 -30.06 0.63
CA VAL A 93 -12.24 -29.01 1.58
C VAL A 93 -10.93 -28.34 1.13
N ALA A 94 -9.94 -29.09 0.65
CA ALA A 94 -8.68 -28.54 0.16
C ALA A 94 -8.86 -27.63 -1.07
N ILE A 95 -9.77 -27.99 -2.01
CA ILE A 95 -10.07 -27.16 -3.17
C ILE A 95 -10.69 -25.83 -2.73
N GLU A 96 -11.68 -25.87 -1.84
CA GLU A 96 -12.33 -24.67 -1.34
C GLU A 96 -11.38 -23.78 -0.57
N LEU A 97 -10.57 -24.34 0.32
CA LEU A 97 -9.52 -23.60 1.04
C LEU A 97 -8.51 -22.95 0.09
N LYS A 98 -8.14 -23.63 -0.99
CA LYS A 98 -7.23 -23.08 -2.01
C LYS A 98 -7.86 -21.87 -2.72
N LYS A 99 -9.15 -21.89 -3.02
CA LYS A 99 -9.87 -20.76 -3.60
C LYS A 99 -9.86 -19.57 -2.64
N ILE A 100 -10.18 -19.79 -1.37
CA ILE A 100 -10.23 -18.74 -0.34
C ILE A 100 -8.84 -18.19 -0.05
N LYS A 101 -7.79 -19.00 -0.04
CA LYS A 101 -6.40 -18.57 0.16
C LYS A 101 -5.92 -17.56 -0.88
N ASN A 102 -6.58 -17.52 -2.04
CA ASN A 102 -6.30 -16.53 -3.09
C ASN A 102 -6.94 -15.16 -2.80
N ILE A 103 -7.89 -15.08 -1.87
CA ILE A 103 -8.47 -13.81 -1.43
C ILE A 103 -7.40 -13.07 -0.62
N LYS A 104 -6.99 -11.92 -1.10
CA LYS A 104 -5.95 -11.07 -0.46
C LYS A 104 -6.50 -9.79 0.10
N GLU A 105 -7.70 -9.44 -0.32
CA GLU A 105 -8.36 -8.19 -0.01
C GLU A 105 -9.80 -8.46 0.44
N VAL A 106 -10.30 -7.64 1.34
CA VAL A 106 -11.65 -7.73 1.90
C VAL A 106 -12.31 -6.35 1.89
N SER A 107 -13.64 -6.32 2.00
CA SER A 107 -14.39 -5.07 2.15
C SER A 107 -14.05 -4.36 3.47
N LEU A 108 -14.29 -3.05 3.55
CA LEU A 108 -14.11 -2.28 4.78
C LEU A 108 -14.91 -2.86 5.97
N LYS A 109 -16.10 -3.41 5.71
CA LYS A 109 -16.92 -4.06 6.74
C LYS A 109 -16.23 -5.28 7.33
N GLU A 110 -15.78 -6.21 6.48
CA GLU A 110 -15.05 -7.42 6.88
C GLU A 110 -13.71 -7.06 7.54
N PHE A 111 -13.00 -6.08 6.99
CA PHE A 111 -11.75 -5.59 7.58
C PHE A 111 -11.95 -5.11 9.02
N ASN A 112 -13.00 -4.32 9.30
CA ASN A 112 -13.31 -3.88 10.66
C ASN A 112 -13.74 -5.02 11.59
N GLN A 113 -14.37 -6.08 11.08
CA GLN A 113 -14.71 -7.28 11.85
C GLN A 113 -13.44 -8.06 12.20
N LEU A 114 -12.59 -8.35 11.21
CA LEU A 114 -11.34 -9.09 11.38
C LEU A 114 -10.31 -8.39 12.29
N ARG A 115 -10.46 -7.09 12.54
CA ARG A 115 -9.62 -6.36 13.50
C ARG A 115 -9.94 -6.70 14.96
N LYS A 116 -11.09 -7.27 15.25
CA LYS A 116 -11.53 -7.64 16.59
C LYS A 116 -11.08 -9.04 16.97
N GLU A 117 -10.94 -9.30 18.28
CA GLU A 117 -10.60 -10.61 18.81
C GLU A 117 -11.79 -11.60 18.67
N ASP A 118 -13.00 -11.11 18.86
CA ASP A 118 -14.24 -11.89 18.84
C ASP A 118 -14.64 -12.40 17.45
N TYR A 119 -13.91 -12.06 16.40
CA TYR A 119 -14.13 -12.56 15.04
C TYR A 119 -12.82 -13.14 14.46
N SER A 120 -12.73 -14.45 14.48
CA SER A 120 -11.53 -15.18 14.04
C SER A 120 -11.43 -15.28 12.50
N ASN A 121 -10.22 -15.55 12.03
CA ASN A 121 -10.04 -15.89 10.62
C ASN A 121 -10.76 -17.20 10.24
N ILE A 122 -10.97 -18.09 11.20
CA ILE A 122 -11.68 -19.36 10.98
C ILE A 122 -13.15 -19.10 10.71
N GLU A 123 -13.82 -18.23 11.47
CA GLU A 123 -15.22 -17.86 11.24
C GLU A 123 -15.39 -17.19 9.89
N TRP A 124 -14.53 -16.23 9.56
CA TRP A 124 -14.55 -15.59 8.24
C TRP A 124 -14.35 -16.61 7.09
N LEU A 125 -13.42 -17.55 7.27
CA LEU A 125 -13.15 -18.61 6.31
C LEU A 125 -14.35 -19.55 6.15
N GLU A 126 -15.02 -19.90 7.26
CA GLU A 126 -16.23 -20.72 7.25
C GLU A 126 -17.38 -20.03 6.51
N GLU A 127 -17.58 -18.74 6.75
CA GLU A 127 -18.57 -17.94 6.01
C GLU A 127 -18.30 -17.96 4.49
N LYS A 128 -17.02 -17.84 4.09
CA LYS A 128 -16.63 -17.88 2.67
C LYS A 128 -16.71 -19.28 2.05
N LEU A 129 -16.44 -20.35 2.80
CA LEU A 129 -16.54 -21.73 2.29
C LEU A 129 -17.94 -22.10 1.81
N PHE A 130 -18.96 -21.53 2.43
CA PHE A 130 -20.37 -21.89 2.20
C PHE A 130 -21.19 -20.76 1.55
N SER A 131 -20.55 -19.62 1.22
CA SER A 131 -21.18 -18.58 0.42
C SER A 131 -21.47 -19.10 -0.99
N LYS A 132 -22.58 -18.67 -1.59
CA LYS A 132 -22.94 -19.03 -2.96
C LYS A 132 -21.85 -18.54 -3.93
N GLU A 133 -21.67 -19.23 -5.06
CA GLU A 133 -20.61 -18.93 -6.05
C GLU A 133 -20.61 -17.49 -6.58
N GLU A 134 -21.75 -16.82 -6.56
CA GLU A 134 -21.88 -15.41 -6.97
C GLU A 134 -21.05 -14.44 -6.10
N ASP A 135 -20.87 -14.76 -4.79
CA ASP A 135 -20.05 -13.97 -3.88
C ASP A 135 -18.53 -14.30 -3.98
N LYS A 136 -18.19 -15.39 -4.70
CA LYS A 136 -16.80 -15.90 -4.79
C LYS A 136 -16.02 -15.36 -5.98
N GLN A 137 -16.69 -14.85 -7.01
CA GLN A 137 -16.03 -14.21 -8.15
C GLN A 137 -15.74 -12.74 -7.86
N GLU A 138 -14.72 -12.48 -7.05
CA GLU A 138 -14.11 -11.17 -7.06
C GLU A 138 -13.45 -10.97 -8.43
N LYS A 139 -14.09 -10.18 -9.28
CA LYS A 139 -13.47 -9.70 -10.52
C LYS A 139 -12.17 -9.01 -10.14
N ASN A 140 -11.08 -9.45 -10.71
CA ASN A 140 -9.83 -8.69 -10.65
C ASN A 140 -10.12 -7.33 -11.29
N ASN A 141 -10.32 -6.31 -10.45
CA ASN A 141 -10.63 -4.95 -10.91
C ASN A 141 -9.38 -4.26 -11.49
N VAL A 142 -8.24 -4.96 -11.50
CA VAL A 142 -6.98 -4.49 -12.09
C VAL A 142 -6.53 -5.48 -13.16
N VAL A 143 -6.36 -4.99 -14.36
CA VAL A 143 -5.77 -5.73 -15.47
C VAL A 143 -4.32 -5.29 -15.63
N SER A 144 -3.39 -6.25 -15.69
CA SER A 144 -1.99 -5.99 -16.01
C SER A 144 -1.68 -6.45 -17.44
N ILE A 145 -0.98 -5.60 -18.19
CA ILE A 145 -0.53 -5.89 -19.55
C ILE A 145 0.98 -5.73 -19.60
N GLU A 146 1.65 -6.76 -20.09
CA GLU A 146 3.07 -6.72 -20.36
C GLU A 146 3.30 -6.30 -21.82
N ASN A 147 3.98 -5.17 -22.01
CA ASN A 147 4.36 -4.66 -23.32
C ASN A 147 5.84 -4.95 -23.57
N ILE A 148 6.14 -5.60 -24.67
CA ILE A 148 7.50 -5.89 -25.12
C ILE A 148 7.99 -4.74 -25.99
N HIS A 149 9.17 -4.22 -25.68
CA HIS A 149 9.82 -3.12 -26.39
C HIS A 149 11.14 -3.59 -26.99
N ASN A 150 11.49 -3.03 -28.13
CA ASN A 150 12.74 -3.31 -28.82
C ASN A 150 13.50 -2.01 -29.10
N ARG A 151 14.81 -2.00 -28.85
CA ARG A 151 15.72 -0.94 -29.28
C ARG A 151 16.38 -1.36 -30.58
N ILE A 152 16.09 -0.63 -31.65
CA ILE A 152 16.67 -0.86 -32.95
C ILE A 152 17.93 -0.01 -33.12
N ASN A 153 19.02 -0.65 -33.54
CA ASN A 153 20.22 0.04 -34.03
C ASN A 153 19.89 0.58 -35.44
N ARG A 154 19.84 1.88 -35.59
CA ARG A 154 19.47 2.52 -36.86
C ARG A 154 20.52 2.38 -37.99
N ILE A 155 21.77 1.98 -37.64
CA ILE A 155 22.82 1.78 -38.64
C ILE A 155 22.69 0.38 -39.22
N THR A 156 22.46 -0.63 -38.41
CA THR A 156 22.39 -2.04 -38.84
C THR A 156 20.97 -2.53 -39.08
N ASN A 157 19.94 -1.76 -38.68
CA ASN A 157 18.52 -2.12 -38.68
C ASN A 157 18.20 -3.40 -37.91
N THR A 158 19.07 -3.79 -36.99
CA THR A 158 18.90 -4.96 -36.13
C THR A 158 18.60 -4.55 -34.69
N THR A 159 18.08 -5.49 -33.91
CA THR A 159 17.96 -5.30 -32.47
C THR A 159 19.32 -5.06 -31.84
N LYS A 160 19.47 -4.00 -31.06
CA LYS A 160 20.69 -3.75 -30.29
C LYS A 160 20.86 -4.83 -29.24
N ASP A 161 22.12 -5.23 -28.94
CA ASP A 161 22.41 -6.16 -27.84
C ASP A 161 21.75 -5.67 -26.53
N ASN A 162 21.04 -6.57 -25.84
CA ASN A 162 20.19 -6.25 -24.69
C ASN A 162 19.10 -5.18 -24.97
N GLY A 163 18.68 -5.07 -26.22
CA GLY A 163 17.69 -4.08 -26.67
C GLY A 163 16.25 -4.51 -26.45
N LEU A 164 15.98 -5.77 -26.16
CA LEU A 164 14.65 -6.27 -25.85
C LEU A 164 14.37 -6.11 -24.34
N PHE A 165 13.27 -5.45 -23.99
CA PHE A 165 12.84 -5.29 -22.59
C PHE A 165 11.33 -5.21 -22.51
N SER A 166 10.78 -5.61 -21.37
CA SER A 166 9.34 -5.51 -21.10
C SER A 166 9.01 -4.41 -20.11
N THR A 167 7.77 -3.94 -20.18
CA THR A 167 7.18 -3.03 -19.20
C THR A 167 5.78 -3.50 -18.86
N VAL A 168 5.44 -3.48 -17.57
CA VAL A 168 4.10 -3.83 -17.10
C VAL A 168 3.30 -2.54 -16.87
N GLU A 169 2.10 -2.52 -17.39
CA GLU A 169 1.11 -1.46 -17.19
C GLU A 169 -0.12 -2.04 -16.51
N TYR A 170 -0.70 -1.25 -15.63
CA TYR A 170 -1.91 -1.61 -14.87
C TYR A 170 -3.06 -0.72 -15.31
N PHE A 171 -4.24 -1.31 -15.39
CA PHE A 171 -5.49 -0.63 -15.74
C PHE A 171 -6.55 -0.97 -14.71
N THR A 172 -7.33 0.02 -14.31
CA THR A 172 -8.53 -0.18 -13.50
C THR A 172 -9.57 0.88 -13.84
N ASN A 173 -10.84 0.49 -13.77
CA ASN A 173 -11.98 1.41 -13.87
C ASN A 173 -12.47 1.85 -12.48
N GLU A 174 -11.94 1.22 -11.43
CA GLU A 174 -12.27 1.56 -10.04
C GLU A 174 -11.46 2.75 -9.56
N ASN A 175 -12.00 3.47 -8.61
CA ASN A 175 -11.29 4.52 -7.92
C ASN A 175 -10.15 3.93 -7.06
N ILE A 176 -9.09 4.69 -6.92
CA ILE A 176 -8.01 4.37 -5.99
C ILE A 176 -8.27 5.15 -4.71
N HIS A 177 -8.36 4.44 -3.59
CA HIS A 177 -8.60 4.97 -2.27
C HIS A 177 -7.29 5.07 -1.49
N ILE A 178 -6.94 6.28 -1.06
CA ILE A 178 -5.77 6.55 -0.22
C ILE A 178 -6.27 7.15 1.09
N TYR A 179 -5.93 6.50 2.20
CA TYR A 179 -6.25 7.02 3.52
C TYR A 179 -5.13 7.94 4.00
N VAL A 180 -5.52 9.08 4.56
CA VAL A 180 -4.58 10.11 4.99
C VAL A 180 -4.88 10.50 6.43
N LYS A 181 -3.88 10.42 7.31
CA LYS A 181 -3.93 11.02 8.64
C LYS A 181 -3.28 12.39 8.56
N LEU A 182 -4.04 13.44 8.79
CA LEU A 182 -3.53 14.81 8.90
C LEU A 182 -3.46 15.22 10.37
N LYS A 183 -2.33 15.77 10.76
CA LYS A 183 -2.17 16.41 12.07
C LYS A 183 -3.08 17.63 12.19
N ASP A 184 -3.71 17.84 13.35
CA ASP A 184 -4.64 18.97 13.54
C ASP A 184 -4.01 20.34 13.25
N SER A 185 -2.70 20.47 13.43
CA SER A 185 -1.96 21.70 13.13
C SER A 185 -1.62 21.87 11.65
N TYR A 186 -1.81 20.83 10.81
CA TYR A 186 -1.50 20.90 9.38
C TYR A 186 -2.76 21.29 8.60
N ASN A 187 -2.64 22.33 7.78
CA ASN A 187 -3.78 22.88 7.05
C ASN A 187 -4.27 21.93 5.95
N GLU A 188 -5.55 21.55 6.00
CA GLU A 188 -6.20 20.66 5.03
C GLU A 188 -6.13 21.20 3.60
N LYS A 189 -6.38 22.50 3.39
CA LYS A 189 -6.30 23.13 2.05
C LYS A 189 -4.88 23.07 1.50
N ARG A 190 -3.88 23.19 2.39
CA ARG A 190 -2.48 23.04 2.01
C ARG A 190 -2.17 21.63 1.56
N PHE A 191 -2.63 20.60 2.27
CA PHE A 191 -2.47 19.21 1.83
C PHE A 191 -3.19 18.99 0.50
N PHE A 192 -4.39 19.51 0.33
CA PHE A 192 -5.14 19.39 -0.91
C PHE A 192 -4.40 20.01 -2.10
N SER A 193 -3.70 21.15 -1.92
CA SER A 193 -2.88 21.72 -2.99
C SER A 193 -1.72 20.83 -3.44
N LEU A 194 -1.15 20.01 -2.54
CA LEU A 194 -0.12 19.04 -2.89
C LEU A 194 -0.69 17.94 -3.79
N ILE A 195 -1.89 17.44 -3.47
CA ILE A 195 -2.57 16.42 -4.28
C ILE A 195 -2.98 17.00 -5.63
N LYS A 196 -3.42 18.26 -5.66
CA LYS A 196 -3.77 18.95 -6.89
C LYS A 196 -2.56 19.08 -7.83
N TYR A 197 -1.40 19.45 -7.29
CA TYR A 197 -0.15 19.46 -8.03
C TYR A 197 0.21 18.05 -8.59
N MET A 198 -0.02 17.00 -7.79
CA MET A 198 0.21 15.63 -8.23
C MET A 198 -0.78 15.22 -9.35
N GLU A 199 -2.04 15.66 -9.30
CA GLU A 199 -3.03 15.47 -10.38
C GLU A 199 -2.54 16.10 -11.70
N GLU A 200 -2.03 17.32 -11.63
CA GLU A 200 -1.53 18.06 -12.81
C GLU A 200 -0.25 17.44 -13.40
N THR A 201 0.62 16.91 -12.56
CA THR A 201 1.91 16.37 -13.00
C THR A 201 1.89 14.88 -13.27
N GLY A 202 0.84 14.14 -12.87
CA GLY A 202 0.72 12.69 -12.99
C GLY A 202 1.54 11.91 -11.97
N PHE A 203 1.24 10.60 -11.84
CA PHE A 203 1.82 9.70 -10.85
C PHE A 203 2.76 8.66 -11.48
N GLY A 204 3.93 8.46 -10.86
CA GLY A 204 4.83 7.36 -11.16
C GLY A 204 5.65 7.48 -12.45
N LYS A 205 5.96 6.33 -13.03
CA LYS A 205 6.82 6.23 -14.23
C LYS A 205 6.10 6.68 -15.49
N LYS A 206 6.85 7.29 -16.41
CA LYS A 206 6.39 7.71 -17.75
C LYS A 206 5.20 8.69 -17.72
N LYS A 207 5.07 9.46 -16.64
CA LYS A 207 4.05 10.52 -16.54
C LYS A 207 4.17 11.58 -17.62
N SER A 208 5.37 11.87 -18.12
CA SER A 208 5.62 12.82 -19.22
C SER A 208 5.04 12.41 -20.58
N ILE A 209 4.65 11.13 -20.73
CA ILE A 209 3.98 10.61 -21.92
C ILE A 209 2.55 10.17 -21.64
N GLY A 210 1.94 10.70 -20.56
CA GLY A 210 0.54 10.51 -20.21
C GLY A 210 0.20 9.26 -19.41
N LYS A 211 1.20 8.49 -18.91
CA LYS A 211 0.93 7.38 -17.98
C LYS A 211 0.73 7.90 -16.56
N GLY A 212 -0.12 7.21 -15.79
CA GLY A 212 -0.43 7.59 -14.41
C GLY A 212 -1.19 8.91 -14.27
N SER A 213 -1.94 9.30 -15.30
CA SER A 213 -2.88 10.40 -15.23
C SER A 213 -4.11 9.98 -14.42
N PHE A 214 -4.58 10.86 -13.58
CA PHE A 214 -5.74 10.62 -12.72
C PHE A 214 -6.49 11.92 -12.44
N LYS A 215 -7.69 11.82 -11.89
CA LYS A 215 -8.50 12.93 -11.42
C LYS A 215 -8.87 12.72 -9.95
N ILE A 216 -8.84 13.80 -9.18
CA ILE A 216 -9.34 13.80 -7.81
C ILE A 216 -10.87 13.77 -7.87
N GLU A 217 -11.49 12.71 -7.31
CA GLU A 217 -12.94 12.60 -7.18
C GLU A 217 -13.43 13.24 -5.88
N SER A 218 -12.77 12.92 -4.75
CA SER A 218 -13.07 13.53 -3.46
C SER A 218 -11.88 13.50 -2.50
N PHE A 219 -11.90 14.42 -1.52
CA PHE A 219 -11.03 14.42 -0.36
C PHE A 219 -11.86 14.83 0.85
N GLU A 220 -12.25 13.87 1.66
CA GLU A 220 -13.26 14.04 2.70
C GLU A 220 -12.79 13.40 4.02
N LYS A 221 -13.30 13.89 5.15
CA LYS A 221 -13.09 13.24 6.45
C LYS A 221 -13.65 11.81 6.40
N PHE A 222 -12.92 10.90 7.00
CA PHE A 222 -13.25 9.49 7.00
C PHE A 222 -13.32 8.94 8.44
N ASP A 223 -14.45 8.37 8.78
CA ASP A 223 -14.76 7.74 10.07
C ASP A 223 -15.09 6.24 9.95
N GLY A 224 -14.88 5.66 8.75
CA GLY A 224 -15.23 4.27 8.48
C GLY A 224 -14.35 3.24 9.18
N PHE A 225 -13.17 3.61 9.69
CA PHE A 225 -12.39 2.73 10.55
C PHE A 225 -12.93 2.77 11.97
N LYS A 226 -13.43 1.62 12.46
CA LYS A 226 -13.88 1.52 13.84
C LYS A 226 -12.73 1.76 14.81
N ASP A 227 -13.00 2.49 15.87
CA ASP A 227 -12.05 2.65 16.97
C ASP A 227 -11.97 1.34 17.76
N ILE A 228 -10.80 0.72 17.76
CA ILE A 228 -10.50 -0.55 18.42
C ILE A 228 -9.22 -0.33 19.20
N LYS A 229 -9.21 -0.74 20.46
CA LYS A 229 -8.01 -0.75 21.31
C LYS A 229 -7.45 -2.16 21.32
N GLY A 230 -6.50 -2.40 20.42
CA GLY A 230 -5.87 -3.70 20.26
C GLY A 230 -4.47 -3.77 20.87
N ASN A 231 -3.99 -4.99 21.08
CA ASN A 231 -2.63 -5.30 21.52
C ASN A 231 -1.66 -5.48 20.34
N GLY A 232 -2.13 -5.31 19.11
CA GLY A 232 -1.36 -5.33 17.88
C GLY A 232 -1.76 -4.24 16.91
N PHE A 233 -1.09 -4.19 15.75
CA PHE A 233 -1.44 -3.29 14.66
C PHE A 233 -1.23 -3.92 13.29
N ILE A 234 -2.05 -3.52 12.34
CA ILE A 234 -1.85 -3.76 10.91
C ILE A 234 -1.37 -2.48 10.24
N THR A 235 -0.44 -2.60 9.30
CA THR A 235 -0.04 -1.47 8.45
C THR A 235 -0.82 -1.46 7.14
N LEU A 236 -1.30 -0.28 6.74
CA LEU A 236 -1.92 -0.01 5.43
C LEU A 236 -0.96 0.70 4.47
N SER A 237 0.32 0.71 4.76
CA SER A 237 1.36 1.37 3.98
C SER A 237 2.68 0.62 4.06
N ASN A 238 3.66 1.01 3.25
CA ASN A 238 5.01 0.52 3.41
C ASN A 238 5.57 0.94 4.78
N TYR A 239 6.16 -0.02 5.48
CA TYR A 239 6.65 0.14 6.83
C TYR A 239 8.11 -0.28 6.96
N ILE A 240 8.94 0.60 7.53
CA ILE A 240 10.32 0.31 7.91
C ILE A 240 10.40 0.49 9.43
N PRO A 241 10.47 -0.60 10.21
CA PRO A 241 10.54 -0.51 11.67
C PRO A 241 11.84 0.15 12.13
N LYS A 242 11.78 0.89 13.24
CA LYS A 242 13.00 1.40 13.90
C LYS A 242 13.82 0.26 14.48
N GLU A 243 13.13 -0.64 15.14
CA GLU A 243 13.66 -1.87 15.71
C GLU A 243 12.80 -3.03 15.20
N PHE A 244 13.44 -4.10 14.80
CA PHE A 244 12.74 -5.30 14.31
C PHE A 244 13.01 -6.48 15.24
N ASP A 245 11.92 -7.11 15.66
CA ASP A 245 11.94 -8.29 16.50
C ASP A 245 10.98 -9.32 15.90
N TYR A 246 11.51 -10.49 15.57
CA TYR A 246 10.76 -11.58 14.96
C TYR A 246 9.62 -12.09 15.86
N ASP A 247 9.83 -12.15 17.18
CA ASP A 247 8.85 -12.67 18.15
C ASP A 247 7.58 -11.83 18.23
N THR A 248 7.62 -10.63 17.64
CA THR A 248 6.49 -9.71 17.62
C THR A 248 5.78 -9.65 16.30
N THR A 249 6.25 -10.39 15.33
CA THR A 249 5.65 -10.43 14.00
C THR A 249 4.60 -11.53 13.93
N ILE A 250 3.34 -11.17 13.65
CA ILE A 250 2.25 -12.12 13.42
C ILE A 250 2.25 -12.52 11.95
N LYS A 251 2.25 -11.52 11.06
CA LYS A 251 2.32 -11.72 9.61
C LYS A 251 3.26 -10.70 9.00
N SER A 252 4.29 -11.15 8.31
CA SER A 252 5.20 -10.26 7.57
C SER A 252 5.05 -10.43 6.07
N LEU A 253 4.98 -9.30 5.37
CA LEU A 253 4.97 -9.24 3.90
C LEU A 253 6.20 -8.43 3.46
N PRO A 254 7.40 -9.04 3.44
CA PRO A 254 8.63 -8.32 3.10
C PRO A 254 8.63 -7.88 1.64
N LEU A 255 9.23 -6.72 1.39
CA LEU A 255 9.42 -6.14 0.07
C LEU A 255 10.79 -5.50 -0.04
N VAL A 256 11.52 -5.85 -1.08
CA VAL A 256 12.78 -5.19 -1.46
C VAL A 256 12.49 -4.17 -2.56
N LYS A 257 12.96 -2.94 -2.39
CA LYS A 257 12.71 -1.83 -3.32
C LYS A 257 14.00 -1.21 -3.82
N ASN A 258 13.98 -0.87 -5.11
CA ASN A 258 14.97 -0.07 -5.79
C ASN A 258 14.32 1.25 -6.22
N GLY A 259 14.35 2.24 -5.33
CA GLY A 259 13.72 3.52 -5.57
C GLY A 259 14.46 4.35 -6.62
N LYS A 260 13.72 5.28 -7.26
CA LYS A 260 14.30 6.29 -8.15
C LYS A 260 13.89 7.68 -7.70
N VAL A 261 14.78 8.63 -7.90
CA VAL A 261 14.53 10.06 -7.70
C VAL A 261 14.05 10.64 -9.03
N GLY A 262 13.10 11.56 -8.96
CA GLY A 262 12.52 12.15 -10.17
C GLY A 262 13.45 13.12 -10.93
N ILE A 263 14.45 13.71 -10.27
CA ILE A 263 15.32 14.75 -10.80
C ILE A 263 16.75 14.49 -10.32
N GLY A 264 17.72 14.71 -11.18
CA GLY A 264 19.16 14.59 -10.87
C GLY A 264 19.92 13.70 -11.85
N SER A 265 21.24 13.76 -11.82
CA SER A 265 22.16 12.99 -12.68
C SER A 265 22.19 11.51 -12.31
N ASN A 266 22.09 11.19 -11.03
CA ASN A 266 21.98 9.82 -10.53
C ASN A 266 20.54 9.60 -10.00
N PRO A 267 19.68 8.89 -10.74
CA PRO A 267 18.30 8.69 -10.32
C PRO A 267 18.12 7.54 -9.32
N PHE A 268 19.15 6.72 -9.05
CA PHE A 268 18.99 5.49 -8.29
C PHE A 268 19.23 5.69 -6.80
N LYS A 269 18.24 5.33 -6.00
CA LYS A 269 18.42 5.13 -4.55
C LYS A 269 19.10 3.79 -4.28
N LYS A 270 19.79 3.67 -3.15
CA LYS A 270 20.24 2.37 -2.63
C LYS A 270 19.03 1.45 -2.42
N THR A 271 19.24 0.16 -2.60
CA THR A 271 18.23 -0.86 -2.31
C THR A 271 17.90 -0.87 -0.82
N PHE A 272 16.63 -0.97 -0.49
CA PHE A 272 16.16 -1.07 0.90
C PHE A 272 15.04 -2.08 1.03
N SER A 273 14.85 -2.59 2.25
CA SER A 273 13.76 -3.51 2.59
C SER A 273 12.71 -2.80 3.45
N CYS A 274 11.47 -3.16 3.25
CA CYS A 274 10.33 -2.70 4.04
C CYS A 274 9.27 -3.81 4.12
N PHE A 275 8.25 -3.61 4.95
CA PHE A 275 7.06 -4.43 4.97
C PHE A 275 5.95 -3.74 4.18
N LYS A 276 5.16 -4.53 3.44
CA LYS A 276 4.00 -4.05 2.68
C LYS A 276 2.79 -3.83 3.59
N ALA A 277 1.81 -3.09 3.08
CA ALA A 277 0.45 -3.08 3.61
C ALA A 277 -0.09 -4.50 3.82
N GLY A 278 -0.81 -4.72 4.92
CA GLY A 278 -1.29 -6.04 5.36
C GLY A 278 -0.34 -6.80 6.29
N SER A 279 0.84 -6.25 6.60
CA SER A 279 1.70 -6.82 7.64
C SER A 279 1.16 -6.51 9.03
N ILE A 280 1.21 -7.51 9.94
CA ILE A 280 0.62 -7.46 11.29
C ILE A 280 1.71 -7.71 12.32
N PHE A 281 1.73 -6.89 13.35
CA PHE A 281 2.72 -6.91 14.43
C PHE A 281 2.04 -6.78 15.79
N LYS A 282 2.64 -7.38 16.82
CA LYS A 282 2.28 -7.11 18.21
C LYS A 282 2.60 -5.66 18.56
N GLY A 283 1.75 -5.04 19.36
CA GLY A 283 1.85 -3.63 19.73
C GLY A 283 3.04 -3.31 20.63
N GLY A 284 3.32 -2.02 20.75
CA GLY A 284 4.37 -1.44 21.57
C GLY A 284 4.67 -0.01 21.11
N GLU A 285 4.82 0.96 22.01
CA GLU A 285 4.93 2.39 21.67
C GLU A 285 6.04 2.72 20.65
N ASN A 286 7.19 2.04 20.72
CA ASN A 286 8.30 2.29 19.79
C ASN A 286 8.11 1.61 18.42
N ARG A 287 7.26 0.61 18.34
CA ARG A 287 7.06 -0.21 17.13
C ARG A 287 6.10 0.42 16.13
N THR A 288 5.19 1.27 16.60
CA THR A 288 4.29 2.03 15.73
C THR A 288 4.99 3.18 15.02
N LYS A 289 6.21 3.54 15.46
CA LYS A 289 7.01 4.61 14.87
C LYS A 289 7.93 4.04 13.79
N GLY A 290 7.65 4.33 12.53
CA GLY A 290 8.50 3.94 11.42
C GLY A 290 9.85 4.68 11.40
N LYS A 291 10.77 4.18 10.59
CA LYS A 291 12.10 4.75 10.36
C LYS A 291 12.14 5.57 9.08
N ILE A 292 12.91 6.63 9.08
CA ILE A 292 13.32 7.37 7.89
C ILE A 292 14.75 6.96 7.54
N LEU A 293 14.98 6.60 6.28
CA LEU A 293 16.31 6.33 5.77
C LEU A 293 16.87 7.61 5.16
N THR A 294 18.01 8.09 5.68
CA THR A 294 18.66 9.33 5.25
C THR A 294 19.86 9.10 4.34
N GLU A 295 20.50 7.94 4.42
CA GLU A 295 21.69 7.60 3.61
C GLU A 295 21.34 6.72 2.39
N ILE A 296 20.17 6.95 1.82
CA ILE A 296 19.61 6.16 0.73
C ILE A 296 20.12 6.60 -0.65
N HIS A 297 20.77 7.75 -0.73
CA HIS A 297 21.27 8.35 -1.96
C HIS A 297 22.57 9.16 -1.68
N GLU A 298 23.33 9.48 -2.73
CA GLU A 298 24.52 10.34 -2.65
C GLU A 298 24.18 11.75 -2.14
N ASN A 299 23.05 12.30 -2.63
CA ASN A 299 22.49 13.52 -2.05
C ASN A 299 21.78 13.18 -0.73
N LYS A 300 22.30 13.73 0.38
CA LYS A 300 21.81 13.50 1.75
C LYS A 300 20.42 14.10 2.02
N ASP A 301 19.96 15.03 1.19
CA ASP A 301 18.61 15.60 1.28
C ASP A 301 17.53 14.64 0.77
N ILE A 302 17.94 13.60 0.04
CA ILE A 302 17.04 12.57 -0.45
C ILE A 302 16.83 11.52 0.63
N ILE A 303 15.63 11.42 1.09
CA ILE A 303 15.20 10.51 2.16
C ILE A 303 14.23 9.43 1.65
N GLN A 304 14.04 8.41 2.46
CA GLN A 304 12.98 7.42 2.28
C GLN A 304 12.13 7.36 3.55
N ILE A 305 10.84 7.67 3.42
CA ILE A 305 9.88 7.61 4.52
C ILE A 305 9.38 6.17 4.64
N GLY A 306 9.54 5.58 5.82
CA GLY A 306 9.04 4.26 6.19
C GLY A 306 8.07 4.33 7.39
N ILE A 307 7.41 5.49 7.59
CA ILE A 307 6.41 5.68 8.65
C ILE A 307 5.10 5.05 8.20
N PRO A 308 4.53 4.10 8.97
CA PRO A 308 3.36 3.37 8.56
C PRO A 308 2.05 4.11 8.85
N PHE A 309 1.05 3.90 7.99
CA PHE A 309 -0.34 4.13 8.33
C PHE A 309 -0.84 2.89 9.07
N ILE A 310 -1.01 2.98 10.38
CA ILE A 310 -1.39 1.85 11.22
C ILE A 310 -2.84 1.96 11.69
N LEU A 311 -3.44 0.78 11.89
CA LEU A 311 -4.70 0.59 12.60
C LEU A 311 -4.51 -0.49 13.67
N GLU A 312 -5.07 -0.31 14.84
CA GLU A 312 -4.99 -1.27 15.93
C GLU A 312 -5.81 -2.52 15.60
N VAL A 313 -5.31 -3.66 16.04
CA VAL A 313 -5.90 -5.00 15.88
C VAL A 313 -5.81 -5.73 17.20
N GLU A 314 -6.88 -6.39 17.60
CA GLU A 314 -6.90 -7.35 18.71
C GLU A 314 -6.35 -8.69 18.21
N ILE A 315 -5.30 -9.22 18.90
CA ILE A 315 -4.56 -10.44 18.53
C ILE A 315 -4.65 -11.44 19.66
#